data_2527a0a5d126d1ef7d10077377a071e0
#
_entry.id   2527a0a5d126d1ef7d10077377a071e0
#
_cell.length_a   1.000
_cell.length_b   1.000
_cell.length_c   1.000
_cell.angle_alpha   90.00
_cell.angle_beta   90.00
_cell.angle_gamma   90.00
#
_symmetry.space_group_name_H-M   'P 1'
#
loop_
_entity.id
_entity.type
_entity.pdbx_description
1 polymer ?
#
loop_
_entity_poly.entity_id
_entity_poly.type
_entity_poly.pdbx_seq_one_letter_code
_entity_poly.pdbx_strand_id
1 'polypeptide(L)'
;IRLDAKTIAYILEHSDAKVLVVDRQLHIEVKKALSTLKKKITIIDIVDKFADQSKCEKIGDLEYESFLNTGDENFDWKMPEDEWQAISLSYTSGTTGNPKGVVYHHRGSYLMSTGSAVAWNMPNRLNFLTIVPMFHCNGWGYPWTIPMLNGRTICLRNIDVKKIFELIDKHNVTHFGGAPIVLNMITGAQESDRKKLKQKVYVLTAGAPPPSIIFKKMKELGFEVMHVYGLTETYGHVTQCAWNDAWNDFDEEKQNEIKARQGVRY
;
A
#
# COMPACT_ATOMS: atom_id res chain seq x y z
N ILE A 1 -3.98 6.41 -9.56
CA ILE A 1 -2.66 6.76 -10.12
C ILE A 1 -2.78 8.16 -10.69
N ARG A 2 -1.82 9.04 -10.36
CA ARG A 2 -1.84 10.45 -10.76
C ARG A 2 -0.59 10.81 -11.61
N LEU A 3 -0.03 9.83 -12.32
CA LEU A 3 1.10 10.04 -13.20
C LEU A 3 0.61 10.54 -14.55
N ASP A 4 1.31 11.53 -15.11
CA ASP A 4 1.09 11.99 -16.48
C ASP A 4 1.76 11.05 -17.51
N ALA A 5 1.40 11.19 -18.76
CA ALA A 5 1.91 10.36 -19.84
C ALA A 5 3.45 10.42 -19.99
N LYS A 6 4.05 11.58 -19.78
CA LYS A 6 5.50 11.76 -19.86
C LYS A 6 6.24 10.98 -18.77
N THR A 7 5.73 11.02 -17.54
CA THR A 7 6.27 10.27 -16.41
C THR A 7 6.11 8.76 -16.62
N ILE A 8 4.94 8.31 -17.11
CA ILE A 8 4.72 6.89 -17.44
C ILE A 8 5.72 6.43 -18.50
N ALA A 9 5.87 7.18 -19.60
CA ALA A 9 6.83 6.83 -20.65
C ALA A 9 8.27 6.76 -20.13
N TYR A 10 8.69 7.75 -19.34
CA TYR A 10 9.99 7.75 -18.70
C TYR A 10 10.23 6.50 -17.85
N ILE A 11 9.27 6.14 -16.99
CA ILE A 11 9.37 4.96 -16.13
C ILE A 11 9.52 3.69 -16.96
N LEU A 12 8.70 3.51 -18.00
CA LEU A 12 8.75 2.33 -18.87
C LEU A 12 10.07 2.22 -19.64
N GLU A 13 10.63 3.33 -20.09
CA GLU A 13 11.94 3.35 -20.76
C GLU A 13 13.10 3.13 -19.79
N HIS A 14 13.12 3.85 -18.67
CA HIS A 14 14.19 3.82 -17.69
C HIS A 14 14.29 2.45 -16.97
N SER A 15 13.16 1.81 -16.68
CA SER A 15 13.11 0.48 -16.09
C SER A 15 13.38 -0.65 -17.08
N ASP A 16 13.52 -0.35 -18.36
CA ASP A 16 13.58 -1.33 -19.46
C ASP A 16 12.42 -2.34 -19.42
N ALA A 17 11.21 -1.87 -19.07
CA ALA A 17 10.01 -2.70 -18.96
C ALA A 17 9.76 -3.46 -20.26
N LYS A 18 9.46 -4.76 -20.14
CA LYS A 18 9.13 -5.64 -21.28
C LYS A 18 7.62 -5.86 -21.39
N VAL A 19 6.93 -5.79 -20.25
CA VAL A 19 5.49 -6.01 -20.13
C VAL A 19 4.88 -4.88 -19.30
N LEU A 20 3.73 -4.39 -19.73
CA LEU A 20 2.89 -3.47 -18.98
C LEU A 20 1.55 -4.16 -18.69
N VAL A 21 1.29 -4.45 -17.42
CA VAL A 21 -0.03 -4.87 -16.95
C VAL A 21 -0.77 -3.63 -16.47
N VAL A 22 -1.93 -3.31 -17.03
CA VAL A 22 -2.58 -2.02 -16.82
C VAL A 22 -4.10 -2.12 -16.81
N ASP A 23 -4.72 -1.40 -15.86
CA ASP A 23 -6.18 -1.24 -15.81
C ASP A 23 -6.65 -0.34 -16.96
N ARG A 24 -7.67 -0.78 -17.71
CA ARG A 24 -8.26 -0.03 -18.82
C ARG A 24 -8.78 1.35 -18.45
N GLN A 25 -9.12 1.58 -17.19
CA GLN A 25 -9.53 2.90 -16.69
C GLN A 25 -8.44 3.97 -16.94
N LEU A 26 -7.19 3.56 -17.09
CA LEU A 26 -6.04 4.46 -17.31
C LEU A 26 -5.71 4.67 -18.80
N HIS A 27 -6.58 4.22 -19.71
CA HIS A 27 -6.32 4.17 -21.16
C HIS A 27 -5.86 5.51 -21.74
N ILE A 28 -6.42 6.63 -21.31
CA ILE A 28 -6.11 7.95 -21.88
C ILE A 28 -4.62 8.29 -21.72
N GLU A 29 -4.13 8.25 -20.48
CA GLU A 29 -2.74 8.63 -20.20
C GLU A 29 -1.75 7.54 -20.65
N VAL A 30 -2.14 6.29 -20.56
CA VAL A 30 -1.29 5.17 -21.01
C VAL A 30 -1.12 5.18 -22.53
N LYS A 31 -2.19 5.35 -23.31
CA LYS A 31 -2.07 5.46 -24.79
C LYS A 31 -1.18 6.61 -25.22
N LYS A 32 -1.28 7.78 -24.56
CA LYS A 32 -0.38 8.91 -24.81
C LYS A 32 1.08 8.56 -24.49
N ALA A 33 1.33 7.88 -23.34
CA ALA A 33 2.67 7.45 -22.98
C ALA A 33 3.25 6.46 -24.01
N LEU A 34 2.48 5.45 -24.39
CA LEU A 34 2.89 4.43 -25.35
C LEU A 34 3.22 5.00 -26.73
N SER A 35 2.52 6.07 -27.17
CA SER A 35 2.81 6.73 -28.46
C SER A 35 4.16 7.41 -28.53
N THR A 36 4.80 7.67 -27.39
CA THR A 36 6.12 8.32 -27.29
C THR A 36 7.26 7.33 -27.05
N LEU A 37 6.96 6.06 -26.73
CA LEU A 37 7.98 5.04 -26.47
C LEU A 37 8.77 4.71 -27.74
N LYS A 38 10.08 4.56 -27.59
CA LYS A 38 10.98 4.16 -28.68
C LYS A 38 10.97 2.67 -28.94
N LYS A 39 10.51 1.87 -27.97
CA LYS A 39 10.45 0.40 -28.05
C LYS A 39 9.01 -0.10 -27.90
N LYS A 40 8.72 -1.22 -28.56
CA LYS A 40 7.47 -1.96 -28.38
C LYS A 40 7.56 -2.79 -27.09
N ILE A 41 6.51 -2.73 -26.28
CA ILE A 41 6.35 -3.56 -25.08
C ILE A 41 5.05 -4.37 -25.18
N THR A 42 4.99 -5.50 -24.51
CA THR A 42 3.77 -6.30 -24.39
C THR A 42 2.81 -5.63 -23.42
N ILE A 43 1.55 -5.47 -23.80
CA ILE A 43 0.53 -4.83 -22.98
C ILE A 43 -0.55 -5.83 -22.63
N ILE A 44 -0.85 -5.95 -21.34
CA ILE A 44 -1.89 -6.83 -20.80
C ILE A 44 -2.92 -5.96 -20.09
N ASP A 45 -4.13 -5.94 -20.61
CA ASP A 45 -5.24 -5.16 -20.07
C ASP A 45 -5.89 -5.84 -18.87
N ILE A 46 -6.10 -5.12 -17.78
CA ILE A 46 -6.97 -5.54 -16.68
C ILE A 46 -8.36 -4.95 -16.92
N VAL A 47 -9.37 -5.83 -16.95
CA VAL A 47 -10.80 -5.46 -17.06
C VAL A 47 -11.44 -5.66 -15.69
N ASP A 48 -11.39 -4.62 -14.84
CA ASP A 48 -11.98 -4.71 -13.50
C ASP A 48 -13.50 -4.48 -13.57
N LYS A 49 -14.28 -5.46 -13.08
CA LYS A 49 -15.76 -5.39 -13.03
C LYS A 49 -16.31 -4.26 -12.14
N PHE A 50 -15.48 -3.70 -11.25
CA PHE A 50 -15.84 -2.56 -10.40
C PHE A 50 -15.54 -1.20 -11.04
N ALA A 51 -14.91 -1.17 -12.21
CA ALA A 51 -14.75 0.04 -13.01
C ALA A 51 -15.91 0.20 -14.00
N ASP A 52 -16.25 1.44 -14.32
CA ASP A 52 -17.24 1.74 -15.38
C ASP A 52 -16.62 1.43 -16.74
N GLN A 53 -16.83 0.21 -17.22
CA GLN A 53 -16.26 -0.28 -18.47
C GLN A 53 -16.75 0.48 -19.70
N SER A 54 -17.90 1.16 -19.63
CA SER A 54 -18.42 1.99 -20.74
C SER A 54 -17.51 3.20 -21.04
N LYS A 55 -16.67 3.57 -20.07
CA LYS A 55 -15.70 4.68 -20.16
C LYS A 55 -14.26 4.20 -20.36
N CYS A 56 -14.05 2.90 -20.58
CA CYS A 56 -12.74 2.31 -20.69
C CYS A 56 -12.50 1.82 -22.12
N GLU A 57 -11.32 2.10 -22.66
CA GLU A 57 -10.92 1.59 -23.97
C GLU A 57 -9.84 0.54 -23.86
N LYS A 58 -9.84 -0.42 -24.78
CA LYS A 58 -8.76 -1.39 -24.94
C LYS A 58 -7.42 -0.68 -25.20
N ILE A 59 -6.36 -1.14 -24.56
CA ILE A 59 -5.00 -0.59 -24.69
C ILE A 59 -4.09 -1.60 -25.39
N GLY A 60 -4.04 -2.84 -24.88
CA GLY A 60 -3.22 -3.92 -25.40
C GLY A 60 -4.01 -4.99 -26.14
N ASP A 61 -3.31 -5.99 -26.68
CA ASP A 61 -3.94 -7.10 -27.38
C ASP A 61 -4.32 -8.26 -26.46
N LEU A 62 -3.68 -8.35 -25.31
CA LEU A 62 -3.91 -9.37 -24.29
C LEU A 62 -4.83 -8.85 -23.19
N GLU A 63 -5.67 -9.71 -22.64
CA GLU A 63 -6.49 -9.46 -21.48
C GLU A 63 -6.01 -10.35 -20.31
N TYR A 64 -5.98 -9.81 -19.10
CA TYR A 64 -5.31 -10.42 -17.94
C TYR A 64 -5.83 -11.82 -17.59
N GLU A 65 -7.16 -12.01 -17.52
CA GLU A 65 -7.72 -13.31 -17.15
C GLU A 65 -7.47 -14.35 -18.25
N SER A 66 -7.58 -13.93 -19.53
CA SER A 66 -7.27 -14.78 -20.67
C SER A 66 -5.79 -15.16 -20.69
N PHE A 67 -4.91 -14.20 -20.40
CA PHE A 67 -3.47 -14.44 -20.30
C PHE A 67 -3.13 -15.38 -19.14
N LEU A 68 -3.74 -15.17 -17.97
CA LEU A 68 -3.55 -16.03 -16.80
C LEU A 68 -3.90 -17.49 -17.09
N ASN A 69 -4.99 -17.75 -17.86
CA ASN A 69 -5.42 -19.08 -18.24
C ASN A 69 -4.43 -19.81 -19.19
N THR A 70 -3.43 -19.13 -19.75
CA THR A 70 -2.35 -19.74 -20.55
C THR A 70 -1.17 -20.20 -19.69
N GLY A 71 -1.18 -19.87 -18.39
CA GLY A 71 -0.12 -20.27 -17.46
C GLY A 71 -0.15 -21.76 -17.14
N ASP A 72 1.01 -22.30 -16.77
CA ASP A 72 1.14 -23.66 -16.27
C ASP A 72 0.95 -23.65 -14.75
N GLU A 73 -0.10 -24.30 -14.24
CA GLU A 73 -0.38 -24.41 -12.81
C GLU A 73 0.66 -25.24 -12.05
N ASN A 74 1.43 -26.07 -12.75
CA ASN A 74 2.49 -26.89 -12.20
C ASN A 74 3.88 -26.27 -12.45
N PHE A 75 3.96 -24.98 -12.80
CA PHE A 75 5.23 -24.30 -13.04
C PHE A 75 6.19 -24.46 -11.85
N ASP A 76 7.36 -25.03 -12.11
CA ASP A 76 8.42 -25.20 -11.11
C ASP A 76 9.14 -23.86 -10.86
N TRP A 77 8.61 -23.08 -9.92
CA TRP A 77 9.23 -21.83 -9.52
C TRP A 77 10.50 -22.08 -8.69
N LYS A 78 11.52 -21.25 -8.93
CA LYS A 78 12.83 -21.38 -8.27
C LYS A 78 13.06 -20.24 -7.30
N MET A 79 13.72 -20.56 -6.19
CA MET A 79 14.26 -19.53 -5.30
C MET A 79 15.37 -18.76 -6.03
N PRO A 80 15.59 -17.47 -5.69
CA PRO A 80 16.72 -16.74 -6.25
C PRO A 80 18.04 -17.42 -5.88
N GLU A 81 18.98 -17.48 -6.83
CA GLU A 81 20.32 -18.03 -6.59
C GLU A 81 21.12 -17.15 -5.61
N ASP A 82 20.89 -15.85 -5.67
CA ASP A 82 21.48 -14.86 -4.77
C ASP A 82 20.37 -13.96 -4.20
N GLU A 83 20.25 -13.91 -2.88
CA GLU A 83 19.25 -13.07 -2.19
C GLU A 83 19.46 -11.56 -2.37
N TRP A 84 20.60 -11.12 -2.92
CA TRP A 84 20.88 -9.75 -3.30
C TRP A 84 20.35 -9.40 -4.69
N GLN A 85 19.84 -10.35 -5.46
CA GLN A 85 19.17 -10.08 -6.72
C GLN A 85 17.95 -9.15 -6.51
N ALA A 86 17.74 -8.28 -7.49
CA ALA A 86 16.60 -7.35 -7.48
C ALA A 86 15.26 -8.10 -7.58
N ILE A 87 14.29 -7.73 -6.75
CA ILE A 87 12.91 -8.24 -6.82
C ILE A 87 11.95 -7.18 -7.34
N SER A 88 12.22 -5.91 -7.06
CA SER A 88 11.34 -4.82 -7.50
C SER A 88 12.07 -3.50 -7.66
N LEU A 89 11.46 -2.60 -8.43
CA LEU A 89 11.92 -1.25 -8.68
C LEU A 89 10.78 -0.27 -8.37
N SER A 90 10.97 0.56 -7.34
CA SER A 90 10.00 1.56 -6.90
C SER A 90 10.47 2.96 -7.28
N TYR A 91 9.60 3.78 -7.88
CA TYR A 91 9.94 5.14 -8.27
C TYR A 91 9.49 6.16 -7.24
N THR A 92 10.40 7.08 -6.89
CA THR A 92 10.13 8.24 -6.03
C THR A 92 9.91 9.48 -6.88
N SER A 93 9.14 10.44 -6.39
CA SER A 93 8.80 11.67 -7.11
C SER A 93 9.97 12.63 -7.36
N GLY A 94 11.17 12.34 -6.87
CA GLY A 94 12.36 13.17 -7.03
C GLY A 94 12.13 14.67 -6.82
N THR A 95 12.85 15.31 -5.91
CA THR A 95 12.68 16.75 -5.62
C THR A 95 13.32 17.66 -6.68
N THR A 96 14.15 17.13 -7.56
CA THR A 96 15.02 17.93 -8.45
C THR A 96 15.10 17.42 -9.90
N GLY A 97 14.09 16.69 -10.39
CA GLY A 97 14.15 16.18 -11.78
C GLY A 97 13.26 14.96 -12.03
N ASN A 98 13.71 14.06 -12.90
CA ASN A 98 13.00 12.84 -13.20
C ASN A 98 12.87 11.92 -11.97
N PRO A 99 11.81 11.08 -11.89
CA PRO A 99 11.68 10.08 -10.84
C PRO A 99 12.93 9.20 -10.73
N LYS A 100 13.32 8.88 -9.48
CA LYS A 100 14.46 7.99 -9.21
C LYS A 100 13.95 6.59 -8.94
N GLY A 101 14.59 5.58 -9.53
CA GLY A 101 14.27 4.19 -9.29
C GLY A 101 15.05 3.65 -8.09
N VAL A 102 14.33 3.17 -7.08
CA VAL A 102 14.88 2.50 -5.90
C VAL A 102 14.74 1.00 -6.10
N VAL A 103 15.86 0.30 -6.12
CA VAL A 103 15.91 -1.16 -6.31
C VAL A 103 15.78 -1.85 -4.97
N TYR A 104 14.83 -2.78 -4.87
CA TYR A 104 14.71 -3.70 -3.74
C TYR A 104 15.32 -5.05 -4.12
N HIS A 105 16.02 -5.66 -3.18
CA HIS A 105 16.53 -7.03 -3.30
C HIS A 105 15.75 -8.00 -2.40
N HIS A 106 15.80 -9.30 -2.70
CA HIS A 106 15.04 -10.33 -1.99
C HIS A 106 15.29 -10.31 -0.48
N ARG A 107 16.57 -10.25 -0.06
CA ARG A 107 16.95 -10.19 1.34
C ARG A 107 16.30 -9.02 2.09
N GLY A 108 16.39 -7.79 1.53
CA GLY A 108 15.80 -6.58 2.16
C GLY A 108 14.29 -6.67 2.30
N SER A 109 13.60 -7.15 1.25
CA SER A 109 12.16 -7.33 1.27
C SER A 109 11.72 -8.39 2.29
N TYR A 110 12.46 -9.48 2.41
CA TYR A 110 12.21 -10.53 3.40
C TYR A 110 12.41 -10.01 4.85
N LEU A 111 13.55 -9.36 5.12
CA LEU A 111 13.85 -8.82 6.44
C LEU A 111 12.86 -7.74 6.86
N MET A 112 12.48 -6.84 5.94
CA MET A 112 11.48 -5.82 6.21
C MET A 112 10.11 -6.43 6.51
N SER A 113 9.68 -7.42 5.73
CA SER A 113 8.40 -8.10 5.94
C SER A 113 8.34 -8.81 7.29
N THR A 114 9.41 -9.52 7.65
CA THR A 114 9.53 -10.20 8.95
C THR A 114 9.60 -9.20 10.09
N GLY A 115 10.43 -8.16 9.96
CA GLY A 115 10.57 -7.09 10.95
C GLY A 115 9.25 -6.36 11.20
N SER A 116 8.49 -6.04 10.14
CA SER A 116 7.16 -5.41 10.26
C SER A 116 6.16 -6.28 11.03
N ALA A 117 6.16 -7.59 10.79
CA ALA A 117 5.28 -8.51 11.50
C ALA A 117 5.58 -8.53 13.01
N VAL A 118 6.86 -8.57 13.37
CA VAL A 118 7.31 -8.57 14.77
C VAL A 118 7.07 -7.21 15.42
N ALA A 119 7.50 -6.14 14.78
CA ALA A 119 7.44 -4.78 15.31
C ALA A 119 6.01 -4.30 15.53
N TRP A 120 5.08 -4.70 14.70
CA TRP A 120 3.66 -4.35 14.84
C TRP A 120 2.85 -5.44 15.57
N ASN A 121 3.52 -6.47 16.09
CA ASN A 121 2.88 -7.59 16.79
C ASN A 121 1.69 -8.16 16.00
N MET A 122 1.91 -8.43 14.70
CA MET A 122 0.86 -8.86 13.80
C MET A 122 0.51 -10.34 14.06
N PRO A 123 -0.76 -10.68 14.29
CA PRO A 123 -1.15 -12.07 14.54
C PRO A 123 -1.18 -12.88 13.24
N ASN A 124 -1.06 -14.20 13.37
CA ASN A 124 -1.36 -15.11 12.27
C ASN A 124 -2.82 -14.98 11.84
N ARG A 125 -3.08 -15.18 10.56
CA ARG A 125 -4.42 -15.18 9.92
C ARG A 125 -5.17 -13.86 10.10
N LEU A 126 -4.43 -12.72 10.17
CA LEU A 126 -5.06 -11.41 10.24
C LEU A 126 -5.84 -11.09 8.96
N ASN A 127 -6.79 -10.18 9.08
CA ASN A 127 -7.50 -9.59 7.95
C ASN A 127 -6.99 -8.15 7.75
N PHE A 128 -6.31 -7.93 6.63
CA PHE A 128 -5.66 -6.66 6.32
C PHE A 128 -6.42 -5.92 5.21
N LEU A 129 -6.82 -4.67 5.46
CA LEU A 129 -7.43 -3.82 4.44
C LEU A 129 -6.35 -3.00 3.73
N THR A 130 -6.20 -3.21 2.43
CA THR A 130 -5.20 -2.52 1.61
C THR A 130 -5.71 -1.15 1.18
N ILE A 131 -5.32 -0.11 1.92
CA ILE A 131 -5.60 1.30 1.63
C ILE A 131 -4.36 1.95 1.01
N VAL A 132 -3.17 1.64 1.52
CA VAL A 132 -1.91 2.10 0.93
C VAL A 132 -1.76 1.49 -0.46
N PRO A 133 -1.55 2.30 -1.52
CA PRO A 133 -1.36 1.77 -2.86
C PRO A 133 -0.17 0.80 -2.92
N MET A 134 -0.36 -0.35 -3.58
CA MET A 134 0.69 -1.39 -3.65
C MET A 134 1.96 -0.92 -4.37
N PHE A 135 1.89 0.12 -5.20
CA PHE A 135 3.08 0.70 -5.85
C PHE A 135 3.90 1.60 -4.92
N HIS A 136 3.31 2.11 -3.82
CA HIS A 136 4.01 3.02 -2.91
C HIS A 136 4.85 2.20 -1.92
N CYS A 137 6.17 2.29 -2.05
CA CYS A 137 7.14 1.45 -1.33
C CYS A 137 6.75 -0.05 -1.37
N ASN A 138 6.31 -0.53 -2.54
CA ASN A 138 5.69 -1.85 -2.72
C ASN A 138 4.65 -2.19 -1.64
N GLY A 139 3.73 -1.21 -1.40
CA GLY A 139 2.66 -1.37 -0.40
C GLY A 139 3.21 -1.56 1.01
N TRP A 140 4.38 -0.98 1.33
CA TRP A 140 5.08 -1.09 2.62
C TRP A 140 5.41 -2.54 3.03
N GLY A 141 5.67 -3.39 2.04
CA GLY A 141 5.99 -4.79 2.26
C GLY A 141 4.81 -5.69 2.62
N TYR A 142 3.62 -5.15 2.83
CA TYR A 142 2.45 -5.95 3.22
C TYR A 142 2.00 -7.00 2.19
N PRO A 143 2.17 -6.83 0.87
CA PRO A 143 1.94 -7.91 -0.08
C PRO A 143 2.74 -9.18 0.21
N TRP A 144 3.89 -9.09 0.88
CA TRP A 144 4.70 -10.23 1.34
C TRP A 144 4.41 -10.61 2.80
N THR A 145 4.26 -9.61 3.68
CA THR A 145 4.01 -9.82 5.12
C THR A 145 2.70 -10.58 5.36
N ILE A 146 1.61 -10.21 4.67
CA ILE A 146 0.30 -10.80 4.92
C ILE A 146 0.25 -12.29 4.54
N PRO A 147 0.70 -12.72 3.34
CA PRO A 147 0.79 -14.15 3.01
C PRO A 147 1.72 -14.93 3.95
N MET A 148 2.85 -14.35 4.36
CA MET A 148 3.77 -14.98 5.33
C MET A 148 3.07 -15.33 6.65
N LEU A 149 2.10 -14.52 7.07
CA LEU A 149 1.29 -14.72 8.27
C LEU A 149 0.01 -15.55 8.02
N ASN A 150 -0.14 -16.17 6.85
CA ASN A 150 -1.40 -16.82 6.42
C ASN A 150 -2.62 -15.88 6.53
N GLY A 151 -2.40 -14.58 6.38
CA GLY A 151 -3.42 -13.55 6.48
C GLY A 151 -4.24 -13.39 5.20
N ARG A 152 -5.29 -12.59 5.28
CA ARG A 152 -6.15 -12.25 4.15
C ARG A 152 -5.98 -10.78 3.79
N THR A 153 -5.73 -10.50 2.51
CA THR A 153 -5.74 -9.14 1.95
C THR A 153 -7.12 -8.79 1.43
N ILE A 154 -7.71 -7.73 1.93
CA ILE A 154 -8.96 -7.14 1.46
C ILE A 154 -8.61 -5.92 0.62
N CYS A 155 -8.91 -5.95 -0.68
CA CYS A 155 -8.58 -4.87 -1.59
C CYS A 155 -9.67 -3.80 -1.60
N LEU A 156 -9.25 -2.53 -1.66
CA LEU A 156 -10.11 -1.36 -1.80
C LEU A 156 -9.70 -0.60 -3.06
N ARG A 157 -10.62 -0.47 -4.04
CA ARG A 157 -10.32 0.19 -5.31
C ARG A 157 -10.15 1.70 -5.16
N ASN A 158 -11.08 2.34 -4.47
CA ASN A 158 -11.08 3.77 -4.22
C ASN A 158 -11.20 4.04 -2.73
N ILE A 159 -10.52 5.07 -2.24
CA ILE A 159 -10.62 5.48 -0.84
C ILE A 159 -12.00 6.15 -0.63
N ASP A 160 -12.88 5.41 0.01
CA ASP A 160 -14.22 5.83 0.40
C ASP A 160 -14.45 5.40 1.84
N VAL A 161 -14.78 6.36 2.72
CA VAL A 161 -14.85 6.11 4.16
C VAL A 161 -15.98 5.18 4.54
N LYS A 162 -17.16 5.32 3.93
CA LYS A 162 -18.28 4.42 4.14
C LYS A 162 -17.90 2.99 3.77
N LYS A 163 -17.19 2.84 2.62
CA LYS A 163 -16.70 1.55 2.16
C LYS A 163 -15.65 0.96 3.09
N ILE A 164 -14.77 1.78 3.66
CA ILE A 164 -13.80 1.34 4.68
C ILE A 164 -14.53 0.72 5.87
N PHE A 165 -15.52 1.40 6.45
CA PHE A 165 -16.29 0.85 7.58
C PHE A 165 -17.09 -0.41 7.21
N GLU A 166 -17.68 -0.45 6.00
CA GLU A 166 -18.39 -1.64 5.49
C GLU A 166 -17.46 -2.85 5.39
N LEU A 167 -16.25 -2.66 4.84
CA LEU A 167 -15.26 -3.73 4.67
C LEU A 167 -14.70 -4.20 6.01
N ILE A 168 -14.46 -3.28 6.95
CA ILE A 168 -14.03 -3.62 8.31
C ILE A 168 -15.08 -4.53 8.97
N ASP A 169 -16.35 -4.15 8.92
CA ASP A 169 -17.45 -4.92 9.51
C ASP A 169 -17.65 -6.27 8.81
N LYS A 170 -17.68 -6.27 7.46
CA LYS A 170 -17.96 -7.46 6.64
C LYS A 170 -16.87 -8.53 6.74
N HIS A 171 -15.61 -8.10 6.79
CA HIS A 171 -14.46 -9.00 6.72
C HIS A 171 -13.69 -9.11 8.05
N ASN A 172 -14.21 -8.52 9.13
CA ASN A 172 -13.54 -8.50 10.44
C ASN A 172 -12.08 -8.02 10.29
N VAL A 173 -11.89 -6.90 9.57
CA VAL A 173 -10.56 -6.31 9.37
C VAL A 173 -9.95 -5.97 10.72
N THR A 174 -8.69 -6.35 10.91
CA THR A 174 -7.94 -6.11 12.14
C THR A 174 -6.83 -5.08 11.97
N HIS A 175 -6.31 -4.93 10.74
CA HIS A 175 -5.18 -4.06 10.46
C HIS A 175 -5.33 -3.34 9.12
N PHE A 176 -4.83 -2.11 9.03
CA PHE A 176 -4.56 -1.41 7.77
C PHE A 176 -3.47 -0.35 7.95
N GLY A 177 -2.85 0.05 6.85
CA GLY A 177 -2.00 1.24 6.78
C GLY A 177 -2.72 2.39 6.10
N GLY A 178 -2.48 3.63 6.52
CA GLY A 178 -3.07 4.80 5.89
C GLY A 178 -2.24 6.08 6.09
N ALA A 179 -2.15 6.91 5.05
CA ALA A 179 -1.58 8.25 5.19
C ALA A 179 -2.47 9.12 6.09
N PRO A 180 -1.94 10.20 6.71
CA PRO A 180 -2.72 11.09 7.58
C PRO A 180 -4.01 11.64 6.95
N ILE A 181 -4.02 11.84 5.64
CA ILE A 181 -5.23 12.28 4.93
C ILE A 181 -6.37 11.25 5.04
N VAL A 182 -6.06 9.97 5.05
CA VAL A 182 -7.07 8.92 5.22
C VAL A 182 -7.63 8.93 6.65
N LEU A 183 -6.77 9.12 7.65
CA LEU A 183 -7.19 9.24 9.04
C LEU A 183 -8.09 10.47 9.23
N ASN A 184 -7.75 11.59 8.59
CA ASN A 184 -8.60 12.80 8.58
C ASN A 184 -9.97 12.52 7.95
N MET A 185 -10.03 11.79 6.84
CA MET A 185 -11.29 11.39 6.22
C MET A 185 -12.13 10.51 7.15
N ILE A 186 -11.51 9.53 7.81
CA ILE A 186 -12.19 8.63 8.76
C ILE A 186 -12.74 9.41 9.96
N THR A 187 -11.94 10.31 10.55
CA THR A 187 -12.36 11.11 11.71
C THR A 187 -13.35 12.22 11.36
N GLY A 188 -13.37 12.67 10.10
CA GLY A 188 -14.31 13.65 9.57
C GLY A 188 -15.59 13.05 8.97
N ALA A 189 -15.71 11.72 8.92
CA ALA A 189 -16.88 11.06 8.34
C ALA A 189 -18.18 11.41 9.08
N GLN A 190 -19.28 11.47 8.35
CA GLN A 190 -20.61 11.62 8.95
C GLN A 190 -20.98 10.36 9.73
N GLU A 191 -21.80 10.50 10.74
CA GLU A 191 -22.22 9.38 11.59
C GLU A 191 -22.95 8.29 10.79
N SER A 192 -23.73 8.67 9.78
CA SER A 192 -24.40 7.77 8.85
C SER A 192 -23.46 6.86 8.04
N ASP A 193 -22.23 7.30 7.82
CA ASP A 193 -21.21 6.56 7.06
C ASP A 193 -20.33 5.68 7.94
N ARG A 194 -20.45 5.83 9.26
CA ARG A 194 -19.69 5.05 10.24
C ARG A 194 -20.44 3.78 10.65
N LYS A 195 -19.68 2.77 11.01
CA LYS A 195 -20.17 1.61 11.74
C LYS A 195 -19.39 1.47 13.04
N LYS A 196 -20.09 1.08 14.11
CA LYS A 196 -19.43 0.73 15.37
C LYS A 196 -18.53 -0.49 15.14
N LEU A 197 -17.27 -0.36 15.48
CA LEU A 197 -16.31 -1.45 15.37
C LEU A 197 -16.63 -2.55 16.38
N LYS A 198 -16.60 -3.81 15.95
CA LYS A 198 -16.83 -5.00 16.77
C LYS A 198 -15.56 -5.45 17.50
N GLN A 199 -14.41 -5.05 16.97
CA GLN A 199 -13.08 -5.34 17.51
C GLN A 199 -12.18 -4.11 17.39
N LYS A 200 -11.07 -4.10 18.10
CA LYS A 200 -10.03 -3.10 17.92
C LYS A 200 -9.41 -3.25 16.53
N VAL A 201 -9.22 -2.15 15.83
CA VAL A 201 -8.56 -2.11 14.52
C VAL A 201 -7.25 -1.32 14.66
N TYR A 202 -6.15 -1.96 14.31
CA TYR A 202 -4.81 -1.39 14.37
C TYR A 202 -4.50 -0.66 13.07
N VAL A 203 -4.00 0.57 13.20
CA VAL A 203 -3.72 1.44 12.05
C VAL A 203 -2.28 1.91 12.11
N LEU A 204 -1.55 1.74 11.03
CA LEU A 204 -0.20 2.26 10.88
C LEU A 204 -0.25 3.50 9.98
N THR A 205 0.35 4.61 10.44
CA THR A 205 0.37 5.86 9.67
C THR A 205 1.80 6.38 9.50
N ALA A 206 2.09 6.89 8.31
CA ALA A 206 3.36 7.49 7.94
C ALA A 206 3.22 8.50 6.79
N GLY A 207 4.36 9.03 6.32
CA GLY A 207 4.45 9.96 5.20
C GLY A 207 4.39 11.43 5.61
N ALA A 208 3.68 11.75 6.68
CA ALA A 208 3.68 13.05 7.35
C ALA A 208 3.20 12.87 8.79
N PRO A 209 3.60 13.73 9.75
CA PRO A 209 3.11 13.65 11.11
C PRO A 209 1.63 14.09 11.17
N PRO A 210 0.71 13.23 11.65
CA PRO A 210 -0.66 13.66 11.88
C PRO A 210 -0.73 14.58 13.11
N PRO A 211 -1.65 15.54 13.15
CA PRO A 211 -1.93 16.30 14.38
C PRO A 211 -2.34 15.39 15.53
N SER A 212 -1.92 15.71 16.76
CA SER A 212 -2.21 14.91 17.95
C SER A 212 -3.70 14.62 18.17
N ILE A 213 -4.56 15.59 17.84
CA ILE A 213 -6.01 15.44 17.91
C ILE A 213 -6.57 14.29 17.07
N ILE A 214 -5.89 13.90 15.99
CA ILE A 214 -6.32 12.79 15.13
C ILE A 214 -6.17 11.45 15.87
N PHE A 215 -5.14 11.28 16.67
CA PHE A 215 -4.96 10.07 17.50
C PHE A 215 -6.11 9.90 18.49
N LYS A 216 -6.51 11.01 19.16
CA LYS A 216 -7.68 11.02 20.05
C LYS A 216 -8.95 10.60 19.33
N LYS A 217 -9.29 11.26 18.23
CA LYS A 217 -10.51 10.97 17.45
C LYS A 217 -10.52 9.54 16.90
N MET A 218 -9.38 9.03 16.43
CA MET A 218 -9.26 7.64 15.97
C MET A 218 -9.51 6.65 17.11
N LYS A 219 -8.96 6.92 18.31
CA LYS A 219 -9.18 6.10 19.51
C LYS A 219 -10.66 6.07 19.92
N GLU A 220 -11.35 7.22 19.90
CA GLU A 220 -12.78 7.33 20.17
C GLU A 220 -13.63 6.48 19.21
N LEU A 221 -13.17 6.31 17.97
CA LEU A 221 -13.80 5.46 16.95
C LEU A 221 -13.42 3.97 17.07
N GLY A 222 -12.54 3.59 18.00
CA GLY A 222 -12.09 2.21 18.22
C GLY A 222 -10.84 1.79 17.45
N PHE A 223 -10.11 2.74 16.85
CA PHE A 223 -8.85 2.48 16.17
C PHE A 223 -7.66 2.71 17.11
N GLU A 224 -6.66 1.85 17.00
CA GLU A 224 -5.36 2.04 17.65
C GLU A 224 -4.32 2.43 16.60
N VAL A 225 -3.84 3.67 16.67
CA VAL A 225 -2.94 4.23 15.64
C VAL A 225 -1.50 4.23 16.14
N MET A 226 -0.60 3.67 15.35
CA MET A 226 0.84 3.74 15.52
C MET A 226 1.45 4.63 14.45
N HIS A 227 2.21 5.64 14.85
CA HIS A 227 2.94 6.51 13.94
C HIS A 227 4.34 5.96 13.70
N VAL A 228 4.74 5.90 12.44
CA VAL A 228 6.04 5.37 12.00
C VAL A 228 6.72 6.31 11.02
N TYR A 229 8.02 6.14 10.85
CA TYR A 229 8.80 6.81 9.82
C TYR A 229 9.56 5.80 8.96
N GLY A 230 9.60 6.06 7.68
CA GLY A 230 10.38 5.32 6.70
C GLY A 230 10.40 6.01 5.35
N LEU A 231 11.22 5.51 4.46
CA LEU A 231 11.41 5.99 3.09
C LEU A 231 11.28 4.82 2.11
N THR A 232 11.17 5.14 0.84
CA THR A 232 11.29 4.12 -0.22
C THR A 232 12.64 3.42 -0.13
N GLU A 233 13.69 4.17 0.13
CA GLU A 233 15.08 3.69 0.24
C GLU A 233 15.33 2.79 1.46
N THR A 234 14.42 2.78 2.43
CA THR A 234 14.48 1.91 3.63
C THR A 234 13.52 0.73 3.56
N TYR A 235 12.93 0.43 2.39
CA TYR A 235 11.93 -0.63 2.14
C TYR A 235 10.58 -0.43 2.84
N GLY A 236 10.48 0.52 3.74
CA GLY A 236 9.33 0.81 4.55
C GLY A 236 9.72 1.57 5.82
N HIS A 237 9.01 1.33 6.92
CA HIS A 237 9.29 2.03 8.16
C HIS A 237 10.50 1.45 8.90
N VAL A 238 11.28 2.33 9.52
CA VAL A 238 12.49 2.01 10.30
C VAL A 238 12.42 2.52 11.72
N THR A 239 11.44 3.37 12.04
CA THR A 239 11.11 3.77 13.39
C THR A 239 9.62 3.66 13.63
N GLN A 240 9.24 3.44 14.87
CA GLN A 240 7.85 3.35 15.30
C GLN A 240 7.66 3.95 16.69
N CYS A 241 6.51 4.55 16.93
CA CYS A 241 6.10 4.97 18.26
C CYS A 241 5.52 3.77 19.03
N ALA A 242 6.41 2.84 19.41
CA ALA A 242 6.04 1.73 20.29
C ALA A 242 5.59 2.28 21.63
N TRP A 243 4.40 1.86 22.11
CA TRP A 243 3.83 2.32 23.35
C TRP A 243 4.59 1.73 24.54
N ASN A 244 4.89 2.56 25.55
CA ASN A 244 5.45 2.14 26.83
C ASN A 244 4.35 2.24 27.89
N ASP A 245 4.14 1.17 28.65
CA ASP A 245 3.08 1.10 29.66
C ASP A 245 3.18 2.20 30.73
N ALA A 246 4.39 2.68 31.03
CA ALA A 246 4.60 3.81 31.93
C ALA A 246 3.95 5.12 31.44
N TRP A 247 3.60 5.22 30.17
CA TRP A 247 2.92 6.39 29.62
C TRP A 247 1.40 6.36 29.83
N ASN A 248 0.85 5.26 30.33
CA ASN A 248 -0.55 5.15 30.71
C ASN A 248 -0.91 6.09 31.87
N ASP A 249 0.08 6.46 32.70
CA ASP A 249 -0.11 7.35 33.84
C ASP A 249 -0.15 8.84 33.45
N PHE A 250 0.18 9.18 32.20
CA PHE A 250 0.07 10.53 31.69
C PHE A 250 -1.38 10.87 31.34
N ASP A 251 -1.71 12.17 31.38
CA ASP A 251 -2.98 12.65 30.87
C ASP A 251 -3.15 12.37 29.37
N GLU A 252 -4.39 12.46 28.90
CA GLU A 252 -4.73 12.11 27.51
C GLU A 252 -4.01 13.01 26.47
N GLU A 253 -3.82 14.30 26.81
CA GLU A 253 -3.14 15.24 25.92
C GLU A 253 -1.69 14.82 25.72
N LYS A 254 -1.00 14.53 26.81
CA LYS A 254 0.40 14.05 26.79
C LYS A 254 0.54 12.71 26.07
N GLN A 255 -0.39 11.78 26.28
CA GLN A 255 -0.42 10.52 25.54
C GLN A 255 -0.54 10.75 24.02
N ASN A 256 -1.42 11.65 23.59
CA ASN A 256 -1.61 11.97 22.17
C ASN A 256 -0.40 12.70 21.57
N GLU A 257 0.27 13.56 22.31
CA GLU A 257 1.54 14.16 21.89
C GLU A 257 2.63 13.11 21.66
N ILE A 258 2.74 12.13 22.57
CA ILE A 258 3.72 11.03 22.43
C ILE A 258 3.37 10.19 21.19
N LYS A 259 2.12 9.82 20.99
CA LYS A 259 1.66 9.06 19.82
C LYS A 259 1.92 9.76 18.49
N ALA A 260 1.98 11.09 18.49
CA ALA A 260 2.32 11.86 17.31
C ALA A 260 3.79 11.79 16.90
N ARG A 261 4.67 11.29 17.78
CA ARG A 261 6.09 11.09 17.47
C ARG A 261 6.30 9.87 16.57
N GLN A 262 7.35 9.90 15.78
CA GLN A 262 7.73 8.76 14.92
C GLN A 262 8.49 7.67 15.69
N GLY A 263 8.72 7.90 16.99
CA GLY A 263 9.27 6.94 17.93
C GLY A 263 10.75 6.63 17.77
N VAL A 264 11.09 5.37 17.97
CA VAL A 264 12.46 4.87 17.98
C VAL A 264 12.62 3.77 16.93
N ARG A 265 13.88 3.46 16.58
CA ARG A 265 14.22 2.31 15.73
C ARG A 265 13.80 0.99 16.39
N TYR A 266 13.51 0.01 15.60
CA TYR A 266 13.22 -1.36 16.01
C TYR A 266 14.19 -2.35 15.33
#